data_172e97366d1682632166f43d7240f516
#
_entry.id   172e97366d1682632166f43d7240f516
#
_cell.length_a   1.000
_cell.length_b   1.000
_cell.length_c   1.000
_cell.angle_alpha   90.00
_cell.angle_beta   90.00
_cell.angle_gamma   90.00
#
_symmetry.space_group_name_H-M   'P 1'
#
loop_
_entity.id
_entity.type
_entity.pdbx_description
1 polymer ?
#
loop_
_entity_poly.entity_id
_entity_poly.type
_entity_poly.pdbx_seq_one_letter_code
_entity_poly.pdbx_strand_id
1 'polypeptide(L)'
;MPLTVRLVSWNVHKCTGGLDRRYDPMRTVDVLTAANPDVVLLQEVAQNGRWYRHDRQVDLIGDALSMPHRSYFVNVRFGPRRGEYGNAILSRVPITSSSNIDLTLANRKARSVLHAELRLPTARGGTRTLHLFNLHLGLGEAERREQLRRLLTSPALQAIQLRTPTVVAGDFNDVWGTLGKRILVPAGFVGPARPLRTFPAWAPVRALDSLYSRGDVEVLELVRPRSRSARTASDHLPLIADLRLLSPHA
;
A
#
# COMPACT_ATOMS: atom_id res chain seq x y z
N MET A 1 11.80 -3.33 24.51
CA MET A 1 12.16 -3.83 23.18
C MET A 1 11.69 -2.81 22.14
N PRO A 2 12.40 -2.64 21.04
CA PRO A 2 11.94 -1.78 19.96
C PRO A 2 10.61 -2.31 19.40
N LEU A 3 9.71 -1.39 19.05
CA LEU A 3 8.42 -1.75 18.45
C LEU A 3 8.65 -2.00 16.95
N THR A 4 8.41 -3.21 16.49
CA THR A 4 8.53 -3.59 15.09
C THR A 4 7.15 -3.85 14.49
N VAL A 5 7.01 -3.53 13.19
CA VAL A 5 5.78 -3.73 12.40
C VAL A 5 6.18 -4.29 11.05
N ARG A 6 5.61 -5.43 10.68
CA ARG A 6 5.72 -5.97 9.33
C ARG A 6 4.60 -5.46 8.45
N LEU A 7 4.96 -4.72 7.42
CA LEU A 7 4.05 -4.13 6.45
C LEU A 7 4.20 -4.80 5.09
N VAL A 8 3.09 -5.12 4.45
CA VAL A 8 3.06 -5.55 3.04
C VAL A 8 2.35 -4.50 2.21
N SER A 9 2.95 -4.07 1.10
CA SER A 9 2.30 -3.24 0.08
C SER A 9 2.18 -4.03 -1.23
N TRP A 10 0.98 -4.12 -1.80
CA TRP A 10 0.76 -4.95 -2.97
C TRP A 10 -0.43 -4.50 -3.84
N ASN A 11 -0.18 -4.28 -5.13
CA ASN A 11 -1.23 -4.21 -6.13
C ASN A 11 -1.68 -5.66 -6.44
N VAL A 12 -2.90 -6.02 -6.03
CA VAL A 12 -3.43 -7.39 -6.14
C VAL A 12 -4.16 -7.64 -7.44
N HIS A 13 -4.20 -6.66 -8.37
CA HIS A 13 -4.84 -6.80 -9.67
C HIS A 13 -6.23 -7.45 -9.58
N LYS A 14 -7.03 -7.04 -8.60
CA LYS A 14 -8.37 -7.57 -8.35
C LYS A 14 -8.38 -9.08 -8.07
N CYS A 15 -7.31 -9.58 -7.41
CA CYS A 15 -7.07 -11.01 -7.17
C CYS A 15 -7.07 -11.87 -8.44
N THR A 16 -6.57 -11.30 -9.53
CA THR A 16 -6.52 -11.94 -10.85
C THR A 16 -5.07 -12.15 -11.27
N GLY A 17 -4.71 -13.38 -11.58
CA GLY A 17 -3.34 -13.72 -11.99
C GLY A 17 -2.90 -12.95 -13.24
N GLY A 18 -1.65 -12.47 -13.24
CA GLY A 18 -1.11 -11.66 -14.34
C GLY A 18 -0.96 -12.42 -15.66
N LEU A 19 -0.64 -13.71 -15.60
CA LEU A 19 -0.45 -14.57 -16.77
C LEU A 19 -1.72 -15.33 -17.17
N ASP A 20 -2.30 -16.06 -16.22
CA ASP A 20 -3.41 -16.98 -16.48
C ASP A 20 -4.78 -16.29 -16.49
N ARG A 21 -4.83 -15.01 -16.08
CA ARG A 21 -6.05 -14.21 -16.00
C ARG A 21 -7.17 -14.83 -15.15
N ARG A 22 -6.83 -15.78 -14.29
CA ARG A 22 -7.80 -16.45 -13.41
C ARG A 22 -8.02 -15.62 -12.16
N TYR A 23 -9.29 -15.38 -11.86
CA TYR A 23 -9.71 -14.82 -10.59
C TYR A 23 -9.61 -15.89 -9.49
N ASP A 24 -8.78 -15.65 -8.50
CA ASP A 24 -8.57 -16.54 -7.36
C ASP A 24 -8.01 -15.76 -6.17
N PRO A 25 -8.86 -15.25 -5.27
CA PRO A 25 -8.43 -14.47 -4.12
C PRO A 25 -7.61 -15.29 -3.11
N MET A 26 -7.77 -16.63 -3.09
CA MET A 26 -7.02 -17.46 -2.16
C MET A 26 -5.52 -17.45 -2.46
N ARG A 27 -5.11 -17.29 -3.72
CA ARG A 27 -3.69 -17.08 -4.06
C ARG A 27 -3.12 -15.83 -3.38
N THR A 28 -3.90 -14.75 -3.31
CA THR A 28 -3.50 -13.53 -2.61
C THR A 28 -3.41 -13.78 -1.10
N VAL A 29 -4.39 -14.47 -0.54
CA VAL A 29 -4.40 -14.88 0.88
C VAL A 29 -3.17 -15.73 1.22
N ASP A 30 -2.84 -16.75 0.41
CA ASP A 30 -1.68 -17.63 0.64
C ASP A 30 -0.36 -16.85 0.71
N VAL A 31 -0.17 -15.90 -0.22
CA VAL A 31 1.03 -15.05 -0.25
C VAL A 31 1.11 -14.15 0.98
N LEU A 32 0.00 -13.55 1.38
CA LEU A 32 -0.07 -12.67 2.55
C LEU A 32 0.09 -13.47 3.84
N THR A 33 -0.50 -14.66 3.94
CA THR A 33 -0.34 -15.56 5.10
C THR A 33 1.13 -15.96 5.27
N ALA A 34 1.81 -16.32 4.18
CA ALA A 34 3.23 -16.66 4.21
C ALA A 34 4.13 -15.47 4.62
N ALA A 35 3.74 -14.25 4.27
CA ALA A 35 4.42 -13.02 4.67
C ALA A 35 4.17 -12.66 6.14
N ASN A 36 3.07 -13.12 6.74
CA ASN A 36 2.63 -12.85 8.12
C ASN A 36 2.70 -11.38 8.52
N PRO A 37 2.00 -10.46 7.82
CA PRO A 37 2.07 -9.02 8.09
C PRO A 37 1.24 -8.62 9.31
N ASP A 38 1.62 -7.51 9.95
CA ASP A 38 0.80 -6.80 10.92
C ASP A 38 -0.17 -5.86 10.22
N VAL A 39 0.25 -5.32 9.07
CA VAL A 39 -0.50 -4.36 8.26
C VAL A 39 -0.31 -4.63 6.77
N VAL A 40 -1.38 -4.48 5.99
CA VAL A 40 -1.37 -4.67 4.54
C VAL A 40 -1.95 -3.45 3.84
N LEU A 41 -1.23 -2.93 2.86
CA LEU A 41 -1.64 -1.85 1.96
C LEU A 41 -1.92 -2.46 0.58
N LEU A 42 -3.17 -2.55 0.20
CA LEU A 42 -3.58 -3.15 -1.08
C LEU A 42 -4.06 -2.11 -2.07
N GLN A 43 -3.68 -2.29 -3.33
CA GLN A 43 -4.20 -1.52 -4.45
C GLN A 43 -4.97 -2.44 -5.40
N GLU A 44 -5.89 -1.87 -6.15
CA GLU A 44 -6.80 -2.57 -7.06
C GLU A 44 -7.65 -3.67 -6.39
N VAL A 45 -8.10 -3.45 -5.17
CA VAL A 45 -9.01 -4.37 -4.47
C VAL A 45 -10.43 -4.17 -4.98
N ALA A 46 -11.06 -5.23 -5.50
CA ALA A 46 -12.39 -5.16 -6.12
C ALA A 46 -13.51 -5.59 -5.17
N GLN A 47 -14.73 -5.12 -5.49
CA GLN A 47 -15.97 -5.59 -4.87
C GLN A 47 -17.17 -5.48 -5.83
N ASN A 48 -18.21 -6.24 -5.53
CA ASN A 48 -19.53 -6.16 -6.18
C ASN A 48 -19.55 -6.43 -7.70
N GLY A 49 -18.48 -6.97 -8.27
CA GLY A 49 -18.38 -7.29 -9.68
C GLY A 49 -18.75 -8.75 -9.98
N ARG A 50 -19.60 -8.99 -10.98
CA ARG A 50 -19.94 -10.35 -11.44
C ARG A 50 -18.70 -11.16 -11.85
N TRP A 51 -17.71 -10.51 -12.43
CA TRP A 51 -16.45 -11.17 -12.80
C TRP A 51 -15.63 -11.63 -11.60
N TYR A 52 -15.87 -11.04 -10.44
CA TYR A 52 -15.23 -11.37 -9.16
C TYR A 52 -16.23 -12.07 -8.22
N ARG A 53 -17.22 -12.81 -8.77
CA ARG A 53 -18.24 -13.59 -8.03
C ARG A 53 -19.02 -12.76 -6.99
N HIS A 54 -19.10 -11.44 -7.19
CA HIS A 54 -19.64 -10.48 -6.23
C HIS A 54 -18.89 -10.44 -4.89
N ASP A 55 -17.68 -11.01 -4.82
CA ASP A 55 -16.90 -10.99 -3.60
C ASP A 55 -16.56 -9.57 -3.16
N ARG A 56 -16.53 -9.38 -1.85
CA ARG A 56 -15.95 -8.20 -1.20
C ARG A 56 -14.53 -8.57 -0.79
N GLN A 57 -13.56 -8.36 -1.69
CA GLN A 57 -12.19 -8.84 -1.51
C GLN A 57 -11.53 -8.32 -0.23
N VAL A 58 -11.87 -7.10 0.22
CA VAL A 58 -11.39 -6.55 1.51
C VAL A 58 -11.79 -7.43 2.67
N ASP A 59 -13.07 -7.85 2.72
CA ASP A 59 -13.59 -8.66 3.81
C ASP A 59 -13.03 -10.08 3.74
N LEU A 60 -13.02 -10.67 2.54
CA LEU A 60 -12.49 -12.02 2.33
C LEU A 60 -11.01 -12.13 2.75
N ILE A 61 -10.16 -11.20 2.32
CA ILE A 61 -8.74 -11.19 2.67
C ILE A 61 -8.56 -10.88 4.15
N GLY A 62 -9.30 -9.91 4.68
CA GLY A 62 -9.21 -9.50 6.08
C GLY A 62 -9.63 -10.60 7.05
N ASP A 63 -10.70 -11.35 6.74
CA ASP A 63 -11.15 -12.50 7.54
C ASP A 63 -10.12 -13.63 7.53
N ALA A 64 -9.63 -13.99 6.33
CA ALA A 64 -8.63 -15.04 6.17
C ALA A 64 -7.31 -14.75 6.92
N LEU A 65 -6.92 -13.48 7.03
CA LEU A 65 -5.70 -13.04 7.72
C LEU A 65 -5.91 -12.68 9.20
N SER A 66 -7.15 -12.79 9.72
CA SER A 66 -7.52 -12.32 11.06
C SER A 66 -7.15 -10.84 11.28
N MET A 67 -7.45 -10.00 10.28
CA MET A 67 -7.26 -8.55 10.33
C MET A 67 -8.60 -7.82 10.51
N PRO A 68 -9.02 -7.53 11.75
CA PRO A 68 -10.34 -6.97 12.04
C PRO A 68 -10.45 -5.48 11.67
N HIS A 69 -9.33 -4.75 11.64
CA HIS A 69 -9.33 -3.33 11.35
C HIS A 69 -9.11 -3.09 9.86
N ARG A 70 -10.09 -2.50 9.18
CA ARG A 70 -10.11 -2.35 7.72
C ARG A 70 -10.55 -0.97 7.33
N SER A 71 -9.86 -0.39 6.36
CA SER A 71 -10.28 0.81 5.66
C SER A 71 -10.23 0.56 4.16
N TYR A 72 -11.27 0.97 3.44
CA TYR A 72 -11.38 0.78 2.00
C TYR A 72 -11.99 2.01 1.35
N PHE A 73 -11.42 2.42 0.22
CA PHE A 73 -11.95 3.51 -0.59
C PHE A 73 -12.02 3.12 -2.06
N VAL A 74 -13.21 3.30 -2.64
CA VAL A 74 -13.46 3.01 -4.06
C VAL A 74 -12.95 4.16 -4.92
N ASN A 75 -12.01 3.87 -5.81
CA ASN A 75 -11.50 4.83 -6.78
C ASN A 75 -12.27 4.78 -8.10
N VAL A 76 -12.63 3.59 -8.56
CA VAL A 76 -13.21 3.39 -9.90
C VAL A 76 -14.43 2.49 -9.84
N ARG A 77 -15.51 2.92 -10.55
CA ARG A 77 -16.74 2.17 -10.71
C ARG A 77 -16.96 1.84 -12.18
N PHE A 78 -17.23 0.58 -12.48
CA PHE A 78 -17.45 0.09 -13.87
C PHE A 78 -18.86 -0.47 -14.13
N GLY A 79 -19.74 -0.46 -13.14
CA GLY A 79 -21.05 -1.08 -13.23
C GLY A 79 -21.06 -2.58 -12.93
N PRO A 80 -22.23 -3.27 -13.08
CA PRO A 80 -22.50 -4.59 -12.46
C PRO A 80 -21.55 -5.72 -12.91
N ARG A 81 -21.02 -5.67 -14.12
CA ARG A 81 -20.11 -6.74 -14.60
C ARG A 81 -18.77 -6.72 -13.91
N ARG A 82 -18.14 -5.54 -13.84
CA ARG A 82 -16.79 -5.34 -13.31
C ARG A 82 -16.78 -4.85 -11.87
N GLY A 83 -17.95 -4.44 -11.33
CA GLY A 83 -18.03 -3.88 -10.00
C GLY A 83 -17.26 -2.57 -9.87
N GLU A 84 -16.61 -2.44 -8.76
CA GLU A 84 -15.78 -1.29 -8.41
C GLU A 84 -14.46 -1.76 -7.76
N TYR A 85 -13.45 -0.91 -7.75
CA TYR A 85 -12.21 -1.21 -7.06
C TYR A 85 -11.51 0.05 -6.55
N GLY A 86 -10.62 -0.17 -5.58
CA GLY A 86 -9.90 0.91 -4.94
C GLY A 86 -8.71 0.44 -4.11
N ASN A 87 -8.37 1.27 -3.13
CA ASN A 87 -7.29 1.01 -2.18
C ASN A 87 -7.86 0.50 -0.86
N ALA A 88 -7.14 -0.42 -0.21
CA ALA A 88 -7.51 -0.92 1.11
C ALA A 88 -6.30 -0.92 2.06
N ILE A 89 -6.56 -0.72 3.34
CA ILE A 89 -5.63 -0.94 4.44
C ILE A 89 -6.25 -1.93 5.40
N LEU A 90 -5.57 -3.04 5.64
CA LEU A 90 -5.98 -4.08 6.59
C LEU A 90 -4.95 -4.14 7.71
N SER A 91 -5.39 -4.30 8.96
CA SER A 91 -4.50 -4.24 10.11
C SER A 91 -4.94 -5.17 11.24
N ARG A 92 -3.96 -5.77 11.91
CA ARG A 92 -4.16 -6.47 13.20
C ARG A 92 -4.26 -5.50 14.36
N VAL A 93 -3.67 -4.30 14.21
CA VAL A 93 -3.73 -3.25 15.22
C VAL A 93 -4.80 -2.21 14.89
N PRO A 94 -5.36 -1.51 15.90
CA PRO A 94 -6.44 -0.55 15.67
C PRO A 94 -6.09 0.54 14.66
N ILE A 95 -6.98 0.76 13.70
CA ILE A 95 -7.04 1.97 12.85
C ILE A 95 -7.93 2.97 13.60
N THR A 96 -7.34 4.06 14.10
CA THR A 96 -8.05 5.08 14.89
C THR A 96 -8.71 6.14 14.04
N SER A 97 -8.14 6.40 12.86
CA SER A 97 -8.77 7.27 11.86
C SER A 97 -8.36 6.84 10.44
N SER A 98 -9.21 7.13 9.48
CA SER A 98 -8.87 6.99 8.07
C SER A 98 -9.52 8.07 7.23
N SER A 99 -8.83 8.47 6.17
CA SER A 99 -9.32 9.47 5.22
C SER A 99 -8.80 9.17 3.83
N ASN A 100 -9.50 9.68 2.82
CA ASN A 100 -9.07 9.54 1.43
C ASN A 100 -8.66 10.90 0.87
N ILE A 101 -7.50 10.95 0.23
CA ILE A 101 -6.98 12.13 -0.46
C ILE A 101 -7.19 11.93 -1.94
N ASP A 102 -8.06 12.72 -2.54
CA ASP A 102 -8.32 12.65 -3.98
C ASP A 102 -7.13 13.23 -4.77
N LEU A 103 -6.57 12.41 -5.65
CA LEU A 103 -5.48 12.79 -6.55
C LEU A 103 -5.92 12.86 -8.02
N THR A 104 -7.23 12.76 -8.27
CA THR A 104 -7.77 12.72 -9.62
C THR A 104 -7.48 14.03 -10.36
N LEU A 105 -6.89 13.93 -11.54
CA LEU A 105 -6.69 15.06 -12.46
C LEU A 105 -7.81 15.07 -13.50
N ALA A 106 -8.10 16.26 -14.04
CA ALA A 106 -9.11 16.42 -15.09
C ALA A 106 -8.86 15.47 -16.27
N ASN A 107 -9.92 14.80 -16.74
CA ASN A 107 -9.88 13.85 -17.85
C ASN A 107 -8.96 12.65 -17.64
N ARG A 108 -8.63 12.29 -16.39
CA ARG A 108 -7.84 11.14 -16.02
C ARG A 108 -8.66 10.16 -15.17
N LYS A 109 -8.16 8.93 -15.13
CA LYS A 109 -8.73 7.90 -14.26
C LYS A 109 -8.62 8.31 -12.81
N ALA A 110 -9.67 8.08 -12.03
CA ALA A 110 -9.67 8.41 -10.61
C ALA A 110 -8.52 7.72 -9.87
N ARG A 111 -7.81 8.48 -9.07
CA ARG A 111 -6.68 8.07 -8.24
C ARG A 111 -6.76 8.73 -6.88
N SER A 112 -6.32 8.02 -5.86
CA SER A 112 -6.30 8.55 -4.50
C SER A 112 -5.17 7.98 -3.67
N VAL A 113 -4.98 8.58 -2.52
CA VAL A 113 -4.22 8.00 -1.41
C VAL A 113 -5.17 7.71 -0.27
N LEU A 114 -5.24 6.46 0.17
CA LEU A 114 -5.93 6.08 1.38
C LEU A 114 -4.96 6.27 2.56
N HIS A 115 -5.29 7.17 3.47
CA HIS A 115 -4.56 7.43 4.70
C HIS A 115 -5.22 6.68 5.86
N ALA A 116 -4.40 6.10 6.74
CA ALA A 116 -4.84 5.53 8.01
C ALA A 116 -3.86 5.89 9.12
N GLU A 117 -4.40 6.16 10.30
CA GLU A 117 -3.68 6.31 11.55
C GLU A 117 -3.80 5.02 12.35
N LEU A 118 -2.68 4.40 12.68
CA LEU A 118 -2.61 3.21 13.51
C LEU A 118 -2.09 3.57 14.90
N ARG A 119 -2.69 2.97 15.92
CA ARG A 119 -2.24 3.11 17.29
C ARG A 119 -1.64 1.79 17.81
N LEU A 120 -0.32 1.79 17.91
CA LEU A 120 0.48 0.62 18.27
C LEU A 120 0.78 0.62 19.77
N PRO A 121 0.43 -0.44 20.52
CA PRO A 121 0.77 -0.55 21.93
C PRO A 121 2.29 -0.70 22.09
N THR A 122 2.84 -0.08 23.14
CA THR A 122 4.25 -0.22 23.50
C THR A 122 4.41 -1.13 24.72
N ALA A 123 5.55 -1.78 24.87
CA ALA A 123 5.84 -2.66 26.00
C ALA A 123 5.80 -1.95 27.38
N ARG A 124 5.83 -0.61 27.40
CA ARG A 124 5.77 0.21 28.62
C ARG A 124 4.38 0.74 28.94
N GLY A 125 3.32 0.20 28.31
CA GLY A 125 1.92 0.58 28.55
C GLY A 125 1.47 1.86 27.84
N GLY A 126 2.31 2.48 26.99
CA GLY A 126 1.93 3.61 26.15
C GLY A 126 1.50 3.18 24.74
N THR A 127 1.29 4.16 23.87
CA THR A 127 1.00 3.93 22.44
C THR A 127 1.90 4.78 21.55
N ARG A 128 2.16 4.27 20.33
CA ARG A 128 2.84 4.99 19.25
C ARG A 128 1.92 5.10 18.06
N THR A 129 1.85 6.28 17.48
CA THR A 129 1.11 6.52 16.25
C THR A 129 2.00 6.21 15.04
N LEU A 130 1.42 5.51 14.06
CA LEU A 130 2.01 5.30 12.74
C LEU A 130 1.00 5.75 11.68
N HIS A 131 1.39 6.71 10.84
CA HIS A 131 0.59 7.13 9.70
C HIS A 131 0.99 6.35 8.44
N LEU A 132 -0.01 5.78 7.77
CA LEU A 132 0.15 5.02 6.54
C LEU A 132 -0.59 5.70 5.40
N PHE A 133 0.08 5.91 4.29
CA PHE A 133 -0.47 6.46 3.06
C PHE A 133 -0.34 5.39 1.96
N ASN A 134 -1.44 4.75 1.62
CA ASN A 134 -1.54 3.74 0.56
C ASN A 134 -1.96 4.40 -0.74
N LEU A 135 -1.06 4.49 -1.71
CA LEU A 135 -1.30 5.16 -2.98
C LEU A 135 -1.34 4.21 -4.19
N HIS A 136 -2.08 4.64 -5.22
CA HIS A 136 -1.99 4.09 -6.56
C HIS A 136 -2.05 5.25 -7.56
N LEU A 137 -0.90 5.60 -8.15
CA LEU A 137 -0.76 6.76 -9.02
C LEU A 137 -1.19 6.47 -10.47
N GLY A 138 -1.31 7.52 -11.25
CA GLY A 138 -1.63 7.46 -12.67
C GLY A 138 -0.48 6.93 -13.55
N LEU A 139 -0.77 6.70 -14.84
CA LEU A 139 0.19 6.11 -15.77
C LEU A 139 1.14 7.14 -16.40
N GLY A 140 0.73 8.40 -16.52
CA GLY A 140 1.53 9.46 -17.11
C GLY A 140 2.57 10.03 -16.14
N GLU A 141 3.79 10.34 -16.59
CA GLU A 141 4.81 10.89 -15.70
C GLU A 141 4.40 12.25 -15.10
N ALA A 142 3.89 13.16 -15.92
CA ALA A 142 3.40 14.48 -15.46
C ALA A 142 2.24 14.33 -14.47
N GLU A 143 1.33 13.38 -14.73
CA GLU A 143 0.22 13.05 -13.85
C GLU A 143 0.73 12.57 -12.47
N ARG A 144 1.64 11.60 -12.42
CA ARG A 144 2.21 11.09 -11.18
C ARG A 144 2.95 12.16 -10.38
N ARG A 145 3.68 13.02 -11.09
CA ARG A 145 4.41 14.14 -10.48
C ARG A 145 3.46 15.11 -9.79
N GLU A 146 2.37 15.48 -10.45
CA GLU A 146 1.34 16.35 -9.88
C GLU A 146 0.61 15.67 -8.71
N GLN A 147 0.29 14.39 -8.84
CA GLN A 147 -0.35 13.61 -7.78
C GLN A 147 0.50 13.53 -6.50
N LEU A 148 1.82 13.33 -6.62
CA LEU A 148 2.72 13.37 -5.46
C LEU A 148 2.83 14.78 -4.85
N ARG A 149 2.79 15.84 -5.65
CA ARG A 149 2.74 17.21 -5.12
C ARG A 149 1.46 17.46 -4.32
N ARG A 150 0.31 17.02 -4.83
CA ARG A 150 -0.98 17.11 -4.10
C ARG A 150 -0.95 16.33 -2.79
N LEU A 151 -0.34 15.15 -2.78
CA LEU A 151 -0.12 14.42 -1.53
C LEU A 151 0.70 15.24 -0.54
N LEU A 152 1.84 15.79 -0.98
CA LEU A 152 2.73 16.59 -0.12
C LEU A 152 2.07 17.85 0.44
N THR A 153 1.16 18.47 -0.33
CA THR A 153 0.43 19.68 0.10
C THR A 153 -0.93 19.37 0.75
N SER A 154 -1.29 18.09 0.88
CA SER A 154 -2.57 17.71 1.47
C SER A 154 -2.63 18.06 2.96
N PRO A 155 -3.78 18.54 3.46
CA PRO A 155 -3.94 18.81 4.89
C PRO A 155 -3.64 17.61 5.77
N ALA A 156 -3.99 16.41 5.31
CA ALA A 156 -3.76 15.16 6.05
C ALA A 156 -2.26 14.89 6.28
N LEU A 157 -1.38 15.17 5.32
CA LEU A 157 0.06 14.99 5.49
C LEU A 157 0.72 16.19 6.19
N GLN A 158 0.25 17.40 5.92
CA GLN A 158 0.79 18.63 6.51
C GLN A 158 0.52 18.76 8.02
N ALA A 159 -0.57 18.18 8.50
CA ALA A 159 -0.90 18.16 9.93
C ALA A 159 0.01 17.22 10.75
N ILE A 160 0.73 16.32 10.11
CA ILE A 160 1.59 15.34 10.79
C ILE A 160 2.95 15.98 11.09
N GLN A 161 3.34 15.96 12.37
CA GLN A 161 4.64 16.45 12.81
C GLN A 161 5.77 15.66 12.11
N LEU A 162 6.87 16.31 11.77
CA LEU A 162 7.98 15.73 11.01
C LEU A 162 8.57 14.46 11.65
N ARG A 163 8.57 14.39 12.99
CA ARG A 163 9.09 13.24 13.74
C ARG A 163 8.09 12.11 13.90
N THR A 164 6.80 12.33 13.62
CA THR A 164 5.80 11.27 13.74
C THR A 164 6.04 10.21 12.65
N PRO A 165 6.13 8.90 13.03
CA PRO A 165 6.30 7.81 12.10
C PRO A 165 5.27 7.86 10.96
N THR A 166 5.76 7.99 9.75
CA THR A 166 4.92 8.14 8.54
C THR A 166 5.50 7.28 7.41
N VAL A 167 4.65 6.49 6.77
CA VAL A 167 5.01 5.66 5.61
C VAL A 167 4.09 5.98 4.44
N VAL A 168 4.69 6.21 3.29
CA VAL A 168 4.01 6.33 1.98
C VAL A 168 4.43 5.13 1.14
N ALA A 169 3.49 4.26 0.80
CA ALA A 169 3.77 3.08 0.01
C ALA A 169 2.64 2.79 -0.98
N GLY A 170 2.92 1.98 -2.00
CA GLY A 170 1.93 1.57 -2.98
C GLY A 170 2.50 1.47 -4.38
N ASP A 171 1.58 1.49 -5.35
CA ASP A 171 1.89 1.48 -6.78
C ASP A 171 2.09 2.93 -7.28
N PHE A 172 3.34 3.31 -7.44
CA PHE A 172 3.75 4.61 -7.99
C PHE A 172 3.63 4.67 -9.51
N ASN A 173 3.43 3.53 -10.19
CA ASN A 173 3.50 3.43 -11.65
C ASN A 173 4.80 4.02 -12.24
N ASP A 174 5.86 4.10 -11.44
CA ASP A 174 7.14 4.69 -11.80
C ASP A 174 8.08 3.65 -12.40
N VAL A 175 8.06 3.55 -13.71
CA VAL A 175 8.83 2.54 -14.48
C VAL A 175 10.31 2.46 -14.07
N TRP A 176 10.91 3.59 -13.72
CA TRP A 176 12.31 3.69 -13.37
C TRP A 176 12.58 3.70 -11.86
N GLY A 177 11.51 3.83 -11.04
CA GLY A 177 11.63 3.90 -9.57
C GLY A 177 12.39 5.14 -9.08
N THR A 178 12.32 6.25 -9.81
CA THR A 178 13.07 7.48 -9.49
C THR A 178 12.21 8.65 -9.05
N LEU A 179 10.91 8.59 -9.32
CA LEU A 179 9.98 9.70 -9.09
C LEU A 179 9.86 10.03 -7.59
N GLY A 180 9.67 9.02 -6.76
CA GLY A 180 9.59 9.23 -5.31
C GLY A 180 10.89 9.80 -4.75
N LYS A 181 12.07 9.34 -5.24
CA LYS A 181 13.36 9.93 -4.87
C LYS A 181 13.46 11.41 -5.22
N ARG A 182 12.89 11.82 -6.37
CA ARG A 182 12.92 13.21 -6.81
C ARG A 182 11.94 14.12 -6.07
N ILE A 183 10.86 13.59 -5.53
CA ILE A 183 9.76 14.38 -4.95
C ILE A 183 9.63 14.16 -3.44
N LEU A 184 9.67 12.91 -2.96
CA LEU A 184 9.48 12.61 -1.54
C LEU A 184 10.76 12.81 -0.71
N VAL A 185 11.94 12.49 -1.27
CA VAL A 185 13.20 12.66 -0.53
C VAL A 185 13.47 14.13 -0.16
N PRO A 186 13.29 15.11 -1.06
CA PRO A 186 13.40 16.53 -0.67
C PRO A 186 12.39 16.98 0.38
N ALA A 187 11.25 16.25 0.53
CA ALA A 187 10.25 16.49 1.56
C ALA A 187 10.53 15.73 2.88
N GLY A 188 11.76 15.24 3.06
CA GLY A 188 12.23 14.60 4.30
C GLY A 188 11.91 13.10 4.40
N PHE A 189 11.46 12.46 3.31
CA PHE A 189 11.28 11.01 3.30
C PHE A 189 12.57 10.28 2.93
N VAL A 190 12.74 9.09 3.49
CA VAL A 190 13.80 8.14 3.14
C VAL A 190 13.19 7.03 2.31
N GLY A 191 13.74 6.76 1.14
CA GLY A 191 13.29 5.69 0.25
C GLY A 191 14.31 4.55 0.14
N PRO A 192 14.01 3.54 -0.68
CA PRO A 192 14.92 2.41 -0.89
C PRO A 192 16.22 2.87 -1.56
N ALA A 193 17.34 2.30 -1.14
CA ALA A 193 18.66 2.60 -1.74
C ALA A 193 18.69 2.24 -3.24
N ARG A 194 17.98 1.17 -3.61
CA ARG A 194 17.81 0.73 -5.00
C ARG A 194 16.35 0.40 -5.28
N PRO A 195 15.79 0.80 -6.44
CA PRO A 195 14.44 0.43 -6.83
C PRO A 195 14.28 -1.10 -6.90
N LEU A 196 13.21 -1.64 -6.32
CA LEU A 196 12.85 -3.05 -6.41
C LEU A 196 11.92 -3.27 -7.61
N ARG A 197 12.34 -4.13 -8.52
CA ARG A 197 11.52 -4.45 -9.71
C ARG A 197 10.40 -5.41 -9.32
N THR A 198 9.15 -4.98 -9.47
CA THR A 198 7.95 -5.71 -9.04
C THR A 198 7.07 -6.16 -10.20
N PHE A 199 7.21 -5.52 -11.37
CA PHE A 199 6.34 -5.74 -12.53
C PHE A 199 7.11 -6.12 -13.80
N PRO A 200 6.57 -7.02 -14.67
CA PRO A 200 5.47 -7.93 -14.36
C PRO A 200 5.95 -9.03 -13.38
N ALA A 201 5.06 -9.54 -12.53
CA ALA A 201 5.42 -10.48 -11.45
C ALA A 201 6.20 -11.72 -11.92
N TRP A 202 5.88 -12.26 -13.10
CA TRP A 202 6.54 -13.45 -13.69
C TRP A 202 7.97 -13.19 -14.17
N ALA A 203 8.28 -11.94 -14.63
CA ALA A 203 9.62 -11.53 -15.06
C ALA A 203 9.84 -10.03 -14.71
N PRO A 204 10.11 -9.68 -13.44
CA PRO A 204 10.07 -8.30 -12.99
C PRO A 204 11.24 -7.47 -13.54
N VAL A 205 10.90 -6.50 -14.39
CA VAL A 205 11.81 -5.57 -15.06
C VAL A 205 11.56 -4.10 -14.70
N ARG A 206 10.37 -3.77 -14.16
CA ARG A 206 9.96 -2.41 -13.78
C ARG A 206 9.76 -2.29 -12.28
N ALA A 207 10.15 -1.14 -11.70
CA ALA A 207 10.04 -0.86 -10.26
C ALA A 207 8.81 0.00 -9.96
N LEU A 208 7.60 -0.50 -10.31
CA LEU A 208 6.36 0.26 -10.20
C LEU A 208 5.97 0.58 -8.77
N ASP A 209 6.31 -0.32 -7.83
CA ASP A 209 5.94 -0.23 -6.42
C ASP A 209 7.11 0.25 -5.58
N SER A 210 6.83 1.05 -4.56
CA SER A 210 7.86 1.59 -3.66
C SER A 210 7.32 1.87 -2.26
N LEU A 211 8.25 2.12 -1.32
CA LEU A 211 7.97 2.52 0.05
C LEU A 211 8.95 3.62 0.47
N TYR A 212 8.40 4.66 1.08
CA TYR A 212 9.13 5.80 1.64
C TYR A 212 8.70 6.01 3.09
N SER A 213 9.63 6.31 3.96
CA SER A 213 9.37 6.55 5.38
C SER A 213 9.89 7.91 5.83
N ARG A 214 9.25 8.52 6.84
CA ARG A 214 9.66 9.79 7.45
C ARG A 214 9.38 9.74 8.95
N GLY A 215 10.17 10.47 9.73
CA GLY A 215 10.02 10.58 11.18
C GLY A 215 10.70 9.44 11.92
N ASP A 216 10.26 9.19 13.16
CA ASP A 216 10.87 8.21 14.06
C ASP A 216 10.53 6.76 13.66
N VAL A 217 10.83 6.40 12.41
CA VAL A 217 10.67 5.05 11.85
C VAL A 217 11.83 4.71 10.93
N GLU A 218 12.36 3.51 11.10
CA GLU A 218 13.44 2.94 10.30
C GLU A 218 12.95 1.72 9.54
N VAL A 219 13.30 1.62 8.26
CA VAL A 219 13.07 0.43 7.44
C VAL A 219 14.27 -0.50 7.64
N LEU A 220 14.08 -1.58 8.40
CA LEU A 220 15.14 -2.56 8.69
C LEU A 220 15.42 -3.42 7.47
N GLU A 221 14.36 -3.83 6.80
CA GLU A 221 14.42 -4.66 5.61
C GLU A 221 13.30 -4.25 4.65
N LEU A 222 13.58 -4.26 3.37
CA LEU A 222 12.59 -4.10 2.30
C LEU A 222 12.89 -5.12 1.20
N VAL A 223 12.01 -6.11 1.07
CA VAL A 223 12.19 -7.21 0.13
C VAL A 223 10.96 -7.42 -0.75
N ARG A 224 11.15 -8.15 -1.84
CA ARG A 224 10.08 -8.67 -2.68
C ARG A 224 10.21 -10.19 -2.81
N PRO A 225 9.24 -10.98 -2.36
CA PRO A 225 9.25 -12.42 -2.54
C PRO A 225 9.12 -12.78 -4.03
N ARG A 226 9.82 -13.85 -4.42
CA ARG A 226 9.78 -14.41 -5.78
C ARG A 226 9.21 -15.83 -5.79
N SER A 227 8.42 -16.19 -4.80
CA SER A 227 7.77 -17.51 -4.75
C SER A 227 6.89 -17.73 -5.99
N ARG A 228 6.63 -18.99 -6.31
CA ARG A 228 5.71 -19.34 -7.40
C ARG A 228 4.32 -18.75 -7.16
N SER A 229 3.82 -18.82 -5.92
CA SER A 229 2.54 -18.23 -5.52
C SER A 229 2.49 -16.73 -5.76
N ALA A 230 3.51 -15.96 -5.34
CA ALA A 230 3.55 -14.51 -5.57
C ALA A 230 3.56 -14.15 -7.07
N ARG A 231 4.22 -14.95 -7.92
CA ARG A 231 4.26 -14.71 -9.37
C ARG A 231 2.95 -15.01 -10.09
N THR A 232 2.08 -15.82 -9.51
CA THR A 232 0.81 -16.24 -10.12
C THR A 232 -0.42 -15.54 -9.55
N ALA A 233 -0.32 -14.93 -8.37
CA ALA A 233 -1.46 -14.31 -7.69
C ALA A 233 -1.84 -12.93 -8.24
N SER A 234 -0.89 -12.18 -8.78
CA SER A 234 -1.08 -10.85 -9.36
C SER A 234 -0.12 -10.64 -10.54
N ASP A 235 -0.24 -9.52 -11.24
CA ASP A 235 0.77 -9.04 -12.19
C ASP A 235 1.88 -8.21 -11.52
N HIS A 236 1.73 -7.84 -10.24
CA HIS A 236 2.76 -7.25 -9.39
C HIS A 236 3.26 -8.23 -8.33
N LEU A 237 4.54 -8.12 -7.95
CA LEU A 237 5.08 -8.76 -6.75
C LEU A 237 4.85 -7.86 -5.53
N PRO A 238 4.53 -8.43 -4.34
CA PRO A 238 4.41 -7.64 -3.12
C PRO A 238 5.76 -7.08 -2.67
N LEU A 239 5.72 -5.92 -2.01
CA LEU A 239 6.81 -5.40 -1.19
C LEU A 239 6.53 -5.74 0.28
N ILE A 240 7.51 -6.31 0.96
CA ILE A 240 7.46 -6.60 2.40
C ILE A 240 8.51 -5.73 3.08
N ALA A 241 8.07 -4.96 4.07
CA ALA A 241 8.94 -4.11 4.87
C ALA A 241 8.86 -4.47 6.35
N ASP A 242 10.00 -4.66 6.99
CA ASP A 242 10.13 -4.70 8.44
C ASP A 242 10.50 -3.31 8.95
N LEU A 243 9.59 -2.70 9.69
CA LEU A 243 9.69 -1.34 10.20
C LEU A 243 10.02 -1.38 11.70
N ARG A 244 10.96 -0.54 12.15
CA ARG A 244 11.23 -0.28 13.56
C ARG A 244 10.78 1.12 13.90
N LEU A 245 9.85 1.27 14.85
CA LEU A 245 9.49 2.56 15.40
C LEU A 245 10.49 2.93 16.49
N LEU A 246 11.14 4.05 16.31
CA LEU A 246 12.14 4.56 17.24
C LEU A 246 11.44 5.18 18.45
N SER A 247 12.05 5.07 19.62
CA SER A 247 11.56 5.78 20.81
C SER A 247 11.59 7.30 20.56
N PRO A 248 10.59 8.07 21.04
CA PRO A 248 10.79 9.51 21.09
C PRO A 248 12.06 9.77 21.86
N HIS A 249 13.00 10.53 21.31
CA HIS A 249 14.06 11.06 22.13
C HIS A 249 13.42 11.97 23.18
N ALA A 250 13.70 11.69 24.44
CA ALA A 250 13.34 12.54 25.57
C ALA A 250 13.94 13.93 25.39
#